data_85bf3c3c67a468ce0f3ca954c6ec6125
#
_entry.id   85bf3c3c67a468ce0f3ca954c6ec6125
#
_cell.length_a   1.000
_cell.length_b   1.000
_cell.length_c   1.000
_cell.angle_alpha   90.00
_cell.angle_beta   90.00
_cell.angle_gamma   90.00
#
_symmetry.space_group_name_H-M   'P 1'
#
loop_
_entity.id
_entity.type
_entity.pdbx_description
1 polymer ?
#
loop_
_entity_poly.entity_id
_entity_poly.type
_entity_poly.pdbx_seq_one_letter_code
_entity_poly.pdbx_strand_id
1 'polypeptide(L)'
;MPENKWSARTWHRKASRPVSLWMMVFILVGATHTLVPNYRWVLIHLFTLGLVSNSIIVWSQHLTEKFTQQRLPESTRPTQLARIYGLNAGIILALIGQILMEFWSQHWIVTQVGATLIALMMLWHAVSLFQQWRGAKDKRFRPVVGAYVLSALCLPVGAIFGGLLAVYPGRPTLLLAHIAANIGGFIGLAAAGSLTILFPSIWRTQGINRHMQSSFALLAVGVVATIVGAFLGFPELGLIAYCCGWALSLQQW
;
A
#
# COMPACT_ATOMS: atom_id res chain seq x y z
N MET A 1 -15.88 31.78 14.68
CA MET A 1 -16.61 30.51 14.43
C MET A 1 -15.71 29.35 14.83
N PRO A 2 -16.13 28.39 15.65
CA PRO A 2 -15.30 27.25 15.95
C PRO A 2 -14.98 26.51 14.65
N GLU A 3 -13.68 26.24 14.42
CA GLU A 3 -13.20 25.51 13.23
C GLU A 3 -13.93 24.16 13.18
N ASN A 4 -14.61 23.87 12.08
CA ASN A 4 -15.30 22.59 11.94
C ASN A 4 -14.29 21.44 12.11
N LYS A 5 -14.42 20.68 13.20
CA LYS A 5 -13.49 19.62 13.64
C LYS A 5 -13.17 18.60 12.54
N TRP A 6 -14.02 18.48 11.54
CA TRP A 6 -13.92 17.51 10.44
C TRP A 6 -13.88 18.16 9.05
N SER A 7 -13.53 19.44 8.94
CA SER A 7 -13.29 20.07 7.64
C SER A 7 -12.25 19.26 6.85
N ALA A 8 -12.30 19.33 5.53
CA ALA A 8 -11.35 18.61 4.65
C ALA A 8 -9.90 18.93 5.02
N ARG A 9 -9.57 20.20 5.32
CA ARG A 9 -8.23 20.64 5.72
C ARG A 9 -7.80 20.02 7.06
N THR A 10 -8.70 20.03 8.05
CA THR A 10 -8.42 19.47 9.39
C THR A 10 -8.24 17.96 9.32
N TRP A 11 -9.07 17.27 8.52
CA TRP A 11 -8.93 15.84 8.28
C TRP A 11 -7.60 15.50 7.62
N HIS A 12 -7.23 16.15 6.52
CA HIS A 12 -5.95 15.93 5.82
C HIS A 12 -4.76 16.12 6.76
N ARG A 13 -4.75 17.19 7.54
CA ARG A 13 -3.69 17.44 8.52
C ARG A 13 -3.57 16.31 9.55
N LYS A 14 -4.69 15.78 10.05
CA LYS A 14 -4.68 14.65 11.00
C LYS A 14 -4.25 13.34 10.33
N ALA A 15 -4.77 13.05 9.15
CA ALA A 15 -4.51 11.83 8.41
C ALA A 15 -3.05 11.73 7.92
N SER A 16 -2.41 12.86 7.58
CA SER A 16 -1.02 12.91 7.10
C SER A 16 0.02 12.95 8.22
N ARG A 17 -0.36 13.17 9.48
CA ARG A 17 0.60 13.19 10.60
C ARG A 17 1.48 11.94 10.68
N PRO A 18 0.94 10.71 10.55
CA PRO A 18 1.76 9.50 10.59
C PRO A 18 2.85 9.50 9.52
N VAL A 19 2.58 10.00 8.30
CA VAL A 19 3.57 10.08 7.23
C VAL A 19 4.80 10.89 7.67
N SER A 20 4.56 12.09 8.24
CA SER A 20 5.65 12.96 8.71
C SER A 20 6.40 12.35 9.90
N LEU A 21 5.68 11.71 10.82
CA LEU A 21 6.29 11.03 11.98
C LEU A 21 7.18 9.87 11.52
N TRP A 22 6.71 9.00 10.63
CA TRP A 22 7.49 7.90 10.10
C TRP A 22 8.70 8.36 9.28
N MET A 23 8.56 9.47 8.54
CA MET A 23 9.70 10.06 7.85
C MET A 23 10.79 10.51 8.84
N MET A 24 10.42 11.18 9.94
CA MET A 24 11.38 11.57 10.98
C MET A 24 12.03 10.35 11.64
N VAL A 25 11.24 9.32 11.98
CA VAL A 25 11.76 8.06 12.55
C VAL A 25 12.70 7.37 11.56
N PHE A 26 12.34 7.31 10.27
CA PHE A 26 13.20 6.73 9.23
C PHE A 26 14.55 7.45 9.12
N ILE A 27 14.56 8.79 9.13
CA ILE A 27 15.79 9.59 9.09
C ILE A 27 16.63 9.35 10.34
N LEU A 28 16.00 9.36 11.52
CA LEU A 28 16.69 9.14 12.80
C LEU A 28 17.33 7.75 12.85
N VAL A 29 16.56 6.69 12.52
CA VAL A 29 17.08 5.31 12.49
C VAL A 29 18.17 5.17 11.42
N GLY A 30 18.02 5.82 10.26
CA GLY A 30 19.07 5.85 9.23
C GLY A 30 20.37 6.48 9.70
N ALA A 31 20.28 7.58 10.44
CA ALA A 31 21.46 8.25 11.03
C ALA A 31 22.13 7.44 12.16
N THR A 32 21.35 6.65 12.89
CA THR A 32 21.82 5.85 14.04
C THR A 32 21.81 4.34 13.76
N HIS A 33 21.80 3.93 12.51
CA HIS A 33 21.56 2.54 12.08
C HIS A 33 22.50 1.51 12.74
N THR A 34 23.74 1.90 13.05
CA THR A 34 24.71 1.02 13.73
C THR A 34 24.29 0.60 15.12
N LEU A 35 23.37 1.34 15.76
CA LEU A 35 22.84 1.06 17.09
C LEU A 35 21.53 0.26 17.05
N VAL A 36 20.97 0.02 15.87
CA VAL A 36 19.66 -0.62 15.71
C VAL A 36 19.83 -2.06 15.24
N PRO A 37 19.34 -3.05 16.01
CA PRO A 37 19.34 -4.44 15.59
C PRO A 37 18.61 -4.61 14.27
N ASN A 38 19.12 -5.47 13.40
CA ASN A 38 18.51 -5.77 12.09
C ASN A 38 18.11 -4.51 11.27
N TYR A 39 18.95 -3.45 11.35
CA TYR A 39 18.64 -2.12 10.83
C TYR A 39 18.19 -2.11 9.35
N ARG A 40 18.72 -3.01 8.50
CA ARG A 40 18.35 -3.08 7.09
C ARG A 40 16.86 -3.42 6.93
N TRP A 41 16.42 -4.43 7.67
CA TRP A 41 15.01 -4.83 7.69
C TRP A 41 14.14 -3.69 8.27
N VAL A 42 14.58 -3.10 9.38
CA VAL A 42 13.86 -1.99 10.04
C VAL A 42 13.71 -0.81 9.10
N LEU A 43 14.77 -0.36 8.43
CA LEU A 43 14.73 0.77 7.50
C LEU A 43 13.81 0.50 6.29
N ILE A 44 13.88 -0.70 5.70
CA ILE A 44 12.99 -1.07 4.60
C ILE A 44 11.52 -0.96 5.04
N HIS A 45 11.18 -1.47 6.23
CA HIS A 45 9.80 -1.50 6.69
C HIS A 45 9.35 -0.15 7.28
N LEU A 46 10.23 0.64 7.86
CA LEU A 46 9.93 2.05 8.19
C LEU A 46 9.55 2.85 6.94
N PHE A 47 10.30 2.66 5.84
CA PHE A 47 10.00 3.32 4.59
C PHE A 47 8.72 2.77 3.95
N THR A 48 8.63 1.45 3.75
CA THR A 48 7.52 0.84 3.00
C THR A 48 6.21 0.82 3.80
N LEU A 49 6.22 0.33 5.05
CA LEU A 49 5.02 0.28 5.89
C LEU A 49 4.77 1.63 6.58
N GLY A 50 5.80 2.26 7.13
CA GLY A 50 5.62 3.53 7.84
C GLY A 50 5.24 4.66 6.89
N LEU A 51 6.12 5.03 5.96
CA LEU A 51 5.95 6.19 5.10
C LEU A 51 5.01 5.92 3.93
N VAL A 52 5.32 4.90 3.11
CA VAL A 52 4.63 4.68 1.83
C VAL A 52 3.20 4.20 2.05
N SER A 53 2.94 3.24 2.97
CA SER A 53 1.59 2.74 3.22
C SER A 53 0.66 3.82 3.78
N ASN A 54 1.15 4.67 4.70
CA ASN A 54 0.38 5.81 5.18
C ASN A 54 0.09 6.84 4.08
N SER A 55 1.03 7.07 3.17
CA SER A 55 0.79 7.93 2.01
C SER A 55 -0.28 7.35 1.09
N ILE A 56 -0.18 6.06 0.76
CA ILE A 56 -1.13 5.38 -0.13
C ILE A 56 -2.54 5.39 0.47
N ILE A 57 -2.72 5.06 1.75
CA ILE A 57 -4.07 5.02 2.36
C ILE A 57 -4.74 6.41 2.39
N VAL A 58 -3.97 7.48 2.61
CA VAL A 58 -4.49 8.85 2.62
C VAL A 58 -4.83 9.31 1.21
N TRP A 59 -3.90 9.14 0.27
CA TRP A 59 -4.06 9.65 -1.09
C TRP A 59 -5.05 8.84 -1.92
N SER A 60 -5.06 7.50 -1.81
CA SER A 60 -6.05 6.66 -2.50
C SER A 60 -7.48 6.99 -2.06
N GLN A 61 -7.71 7.25 -0.76
CA GLN A 61 -9.01 7.71 -0.26
C GLN A 61 -9.39 9.07 -0.86
N HIS A 62 -8.47 10.05 -0.80
CA HIS A 62 -8.72 11.38 -1.32
C HIS A 62 -9.00 11.39 -2.83
N LEU A 63 -8.17 10.71 -3.59
CA LEU A 63 -8.30 10.62 -5.05
C LEU A 63 -9.56 9.84 -5.45
N THR A 64 -9.92 8.78 -4.70
CA THR A 64 -11.16 8.05 -4.93
C THR A 64 -12.37 8.96 -4.78
N GLU A 65 -12.49 9.73 -3.69
CA GLU A 65 -13.60 10.69 -3.50
C GLU A 65 -13.67 11.71 -4.65
N LYS A 66 -12.50 12.17 -5.12
CA LYS A 66 -12.39 13.14 -6.21
C LYS A 66 -12.80 12.53 -7.57
N PHE A 67 -12.31 11.32 -7.88
CA PHE A 67 -12.56 10.67 -9.18
C PHE A 67 -13.93 10.06 -9.31
N THR A 68 -14.52 9.61 -8.22
CA THR A 68 -15.90 9.10 -8.21
C THR A 68 -16.95 10.21 -8.13
N GLN A 69 -16.51 11.46 -7.89
CA GLN A 69 -17.37 12.61 -7.57
C GLN A 69 -18.30 12.34 -6.37
N GLN A 70 -17.87 11.49 -5.45
CA GLN A 70 -18.59 11.10 -4.24
C GLN A 70 -17.81 11.52 -3.01
N ARG A 71 -18.07 12.74 -2.54
CA ARG A 71 -17.51 13.18 -1.26
C ARG A 71 -18.22 12.45 -0.12
N LEU A 72 -17.47 11.72 0.66
CA LEU A 72 -18.00 11.04 1.83
C LEU A 72 -18.45 12.05 2.91
N PRO A 73 -19.54 11.76 3.65
CA PRO A 73 -20.00 12.59 4.75
C PRO A 73 -18.90 12.81 5.80
N GLU A 74 -18.92 13.97 6.44
CA GLU A 74 -17.93 14.29 7.49
C GLU A 74 -18.01 13.34 8.69
N SER A 75 -19.18 12.74 8.94
CA SER A 75 -19.39 11.68 9.94
C SER A 75 -18.54 10.42 9.72
N THR A 76 -18.04 10.18 8.51
CA THR A 76 -17.16 9.03 8.20
C THR A 76 -15.68 9.31 8.51
N ARG A 77 -15.29 10.56 8.75
CA ARG A 77 -13.88 10.95 8.99
C ARG A 77 -13.26 10.30 10.23
N PRO A 78 -13.97 10.16 11.37
CA PRO A 78 -13.44 9.39 12.51
C PRO A 78 -13.09 7.94 12.15
N THR A 79 -13.96 7.27 11.40
CA THR A 79 -13.77 5.89 10.94
C THR A 79 -12.54 5.76 10.00
N GLN A 80 -12.34 6.73 9.12
CA GLN A 80 -11.15 6.77 8.27
C GLN A 80 -9.87 6.95 9.09
N LEU A 81 -9.89 7.81 10.12
CA LEU A 81 -8.75 7.97 11.04
C LEU A 81 -8.51 6.73 11.89
N ALA A 82 -9.57 6.03 12.34
CA ALA A 82 -9.42 4.77 13.07
C ALA A 82 -8.67 3.71 12.25
N ARG A 83 -8.94 3.60 10.95
CA ARG A 83 -8.18 2.70 10.04
C ARG A 83 -6.71 3.08 9.97
N ILE A 84 -6.40 4.38 9.84
CA ILE A 84 -5.02 4.87 9.77
C ILE A 84 -4.30 4.59 11.09
N TYR A 85 -4.91 4.87 12.22
CA TYR A 85 -4.31 4.62 13.53
C TYR A 85 -4.16 3.12 13.83
N GLY A 86 -5.14 2.30 13.46
CA GLY A 86 -5.05 0.85 13.55
C GLY A 86 -3.93 0.28 12.68
N LEU A 87 -3.77 0.77 11.44
CA LEU A 87 -2.64 0.44 10.58
C LEU A 87 -1.31 0.75 11.28
N ASN A 88 -1.18 1.95 11.85
CA ASN A 88 0.04 2.38 12.54
C ASN A 88 0.33 1.55 13.81
N ALA A 89 -0.68 1.19 14.56
CA ALA A 89 -0.53 0.27 15.70
C ALA A 89 0.02 -1.09 15.23
N GLY A 90 -0.52 -1.63 14.13
CA GLY A 90 0.00 -2.86 13.52
C GLY A 90 1.45 -2.74 13.06
N ILE A 91 1.82 -1.62 12.43
CA ILE A 91 3.20 -1.34 11.99
C ILE A 91 4.15 -1.31 13.19
N ILE A 92 3.78 -0.60 14.26
CA ILE A 92 4.59 -0.52 15.49
C ILE A 92 4.80 -1.93 16.07
N LEU A 93 3.75 -2.74 16.18
CA LEU A 93 3.86 -4.11 16.69
C LEU A 93 4.76 -4.98 15.80
N ALA A 94 4.62 -4.90 14.48
CA ALA A 94 5.47 -5.66 13.57
C ALA A 94 6.96 -5.27 13.70
N LEU A 95 7.26 -3.97 13.82
CA LEU A 95 8.62 -3.47 14.03
C LEU A 95 9.18 -3.91 15.39
N ILE A 96 8.40 -3.78 16.47
CA ILE A 96 8.80 -4.24 17.80
C ILE A 96 9.10 -5.75 17.78
N GLY A 97 8.22 -6.56 17.18
CA GLY A 97 8.42 -8.00 17.06
C GLY A 97 9.75 -8.37 16.40
N GLN A 98 10.15 -7.64 15.36
CA GLN A 98 11.44 -7.88 14.68
C GLN A 98 12.65 -7.36 15.44
N ILE A 99 12.53 -6.27 16.18
CA ILE A 99 13.61 -5.78 17.06
C ILE A 99 13.83 -6.77 18.23
N LEU A 100 12.76 -7.36 18.74
CA LEU A 100 12.82 -8.35 19.81
C LEU A 100 13.45 -9.69 19.38
N MET A 101 13.69 -9.92 18.09
CA MET A 101 14.25 -11.16 17.56
C MET A 101 15.58 -11.55 18.21
N GLU A 102 16.39 -10.59 18.60
CA GLU A 102 17.68 -10.84 19.26
C GLU A 102 17.55 -11.22 20.75
N PHE A 103 16.42 -10.90 21.38
CA PHE A 103 16.23 -11.02 22.82
C PHE A 103 15.17 -12.05 23.21
N TRP A 104 14.30 -12.47 22.28
CA TRP A 104 13.15 -13.33 22.58
C TRP A 104 12.80 -14.25 21.43
N SER A 105 12.88 -15.55 21.65
CA SER A 105 12.64 -16.59 20.64
C SER A 105 11.22 -16.61 20.08
N GLN A 106 10.22 -16.13 20.84
CA GLN A 106 8.82 -16.08 20.41
C GLN A 106 8.43 -14.69 19.86
N HIS A 107 9.40 -13.84 19.50
CA HIS A 107 9.17 -12.51 18.93
C HIS A 107 8.20 -12.49 17.73
N TRP A 108 8.15 -13.59 16.97
CA TRP A 108 7.28 -13.77 15.82
C TRP A 108 5.79 -13.64 16.20
N ILE A 109 5.39 -13.94 17.45
CA ILE A 109 4.01 -13.74 17.91
C ILE A 109 3.59 -12.27 17.80
N VAL A 110 4.46 -11.36 18.25
CA VAL A 110 4.20 -9.91 18.18
C VAL A 110 4.17 -9.44 16.73
N THR A 111 5.07 -9.96 15.90
CA THR A 111 5.08 -9.70 14.45
C THR A 111 3.78 -10.17 13.79
N GLN A 112 3.26 -11.36 14.14
CA GLN A 112 1.99 -11.88 13.61
C GLN A 112 0.80 -11.02 14.01
N VAL A 113 0.72 -10.59 15.27
CA VAL A 113 -0.34 -9.69 15.73
C VAL A 113 -0.30 -8.38 14.94
N GLY A 114 0.91 -7.81 14.75
CA GLY A 114 1.12 -6.63 13.94
C GLY A 114 0.69 -6.82 12.48
N ALA A 115 1.15 -7.89 11.84
CA ALA A 115 0.82 -8.23 10.45
C ALA A 115 -0.69 -8.46 10.25
N THR A 116 -1.34 -9.14 11.20
CA THR A 116 -2.79 -9.36 11.19
C THR A 116 -3.55 -8.03 11.28
N LEU A 117 -3.14 -7.14 12.18
CA LEU A 117 -3.78 -5.84 12.33
C LEU A 117 -3.59 -4.98 11.07
N ILE A 118 -2.39 -4.97 10.47
CA ILE A 118 -2.12 -4.32 9.18
C ILE A 118 -3.08 -4.87 8.10
N ALA A 119 -3.18 -6.20 7.98
CA ALA A 119 -4.04 -6.85 7.01
C ALA A 119 -5.51 -6.47 7.19
N LEU A 120 -6.02 -6.50 8.42
CA LEU A 120 -7.42 -6.15 8.72
C LEU A 120 -7.73 -4.68 8.39
N MET A 121 -6.83 -3.75 8.74
CA MET A 121 -7.04 -2.31 8.45
C MET A 121 -7.01 -2.04 6.94
N MET A 122 -6.15 -2.73 6.20
CA MET A 122 -6.09 -2.57 4.75
C MET A 122 -7.22 -3.28 4.01
N LEU A 123 -7.71 -4.42 4.50
CA LEU A 123 -8.96 -5.02 4.01
C LEU A 123 -10.14 -4.08 4.21
N TRP A 124 -10.25 -3.48 5.40
CA TRP A 124 -11.29 -2.49 5.66
C TRP A 124 -11.18 -1.28 4.71
N HIS A 125 -9.95 -0.82 4.45
CA HIS A 125 -9.71 0.24 3.47
C HIS A 125 -10.13 -0.19 2.05
N ALA A 126 -9.74 -1.39 1.60
CA ALA A 126 -10.11 -1.94 0.30
C ALA A 126 -11.63 -2.03 0.12
N VAL A 127 -12.35 -2.53 1.13
CA VAL A 127 -13.83 -2.59 1.13
C VAL A 127 -14.43 -1.19 0.99
N SER A 128 -13.91 -0.20 1.71
CA SER A 128 -14.38 1.18 1.62
C SER A 128 -14.15 1.78 0.22
N LEU A 129 -12.99 1.55 -0.39
CA LEU A 129 -12.70 1.99 -1.76
C LEU A 129 -13.60 1.25 -2.78
N PHE A 130 -13.82 -0.05 -2.59
CA PHE A 130 -14.68 -0.85 -3.45
C PHE A 130 -16.14 -0.39 -3.43
N GLN A 131 -16.67 -0.04 -2.27
CA GLN A 131 -18.00 0.52 -2.14
C GLN A 131 -18.14 1.83 -2.93
N GLN A 132 -17.14 2.72 -2.83
CA GLN A 132 -17.10 3.97 -3.59
C GLN A 132 -16.95 3.71 -5.10
N TRP A 133 -16.10 2.74 -5.49
CA TRP A 133 -15.91 2.32 -6.87
C TRP A 133 -17.23 1.79 -7.50
N ARG A 134 -18.00 0.98 -6.75
CA ARG A 134 -19.32 0.50 -7.22
C ARG A 134 -20.32 1.63 -7.38
N GLY A 135 -20.33 2.58 -6.47
CA GLY A 135 -21.25 3.73 -6.49
C GLY A 135 -20.80 4.88 -7.40
N ALA A 136 -19.66 4.78 -8.08
CA ALA A 136 -19.12 5.86 -8.91
C ALA A 136 -20.09 6.31 -9.99
N LYS A 137 -20.46 7.60 -9.94
CA LYS A 137 -21.32 8.25 -10.96
C LYS A 137 -20.54 8.46 -12.25
N ASP A 138 -19.30 8.95 -12.16
CA ASP A 138 -18.38 9.09 -13.28
C ASP A 138 -17.61 7.79 -13.48
N LYS A 139 -17.71 7.22 -14.68
CA LYS A 139 -17.04 5.96 -15.05
C LYS A 139 -15.65 6.19 -15.65
N ARG A 140 -15.27 7.42 -15.97
CA ARG A 140 -14.01 7.75 -16.65
C ARG A 140 -12.79 7.28 -15.86
N PHE A 141 -12.74 7.55 -14.55
CA PHE A 141 -11.62 7.20 -13.66
C PHE A 141 -11.85 5.91 -12.86
N ARG A 142 -12.90 5.18 -13.18
CA ARG A 142 -13.22 3.92 -12.52
C ARG A 142 -12.07 2.89 -12.57
N PRO A 143 -11.29 2.74 -13.66
CA PRO A 143 -10.14 1.86 -13.69
C PRO A 143 -9.04 2.26 -12.69
N VAL A 144 -8.79 3.56 -12.51
CA VAL A 144 -7.80 4.08 -11.53
C VAL A 144 -8.21 3.73 -10.11
N VAL A 145 -9.49 3.94 -9.77
CA VAL A 145 -10.01 3.55 -8.44
C VAL A 145 -9.97 2.03 -8.26
N GLY A 146 -10.23 1.25 -9.33
CA GLY A 146 -10.05 -0.20 -9.36
C GLY A 146 -8.60 -0.62 -9.04
N ALA A 147 -7.61 0.09 -9.60
CA ALA A 147 -6.20 -0.14 -9.28
C ALA A 147 -5.89 0.14 -7.79
N TYR A 148 -6.49 1.18 -7.18
CA TYR A 148 -6.35 1.42 -5.73
C TYR A 148 -7.01 0.32 -4.88
N VAL A 149 -8.16 -0.21 -5.30
CA VAL A 149 -8.80 -1.35 -4.62
C VAL A 149 -7.89 -2.58 -4.66
N LEU A 150 -7.38 -2.93 -5.85
CA LEU A 150 -6.47 -4.06 -6.03
C LEU A 150 -5.16 -3.86 -5.25
N SER A 151 -4.59 -2.66 -5.30
CA SER A 151 -3.44 -2.28 -4.47
C SER A 151 -3.71 -2.56 -2.99
N ALA A 152 -4.81 -2.04 -2.44
CA ALA A 152 -5.16 -2.22 -1.04
C ALA A 152 -5.40 -3.69 -0.65
N LEU A 153 -5.80 -4.56 -1.58
CA LEU A 153 -5.93 -6.01 -1.38
C LEU A 153 -4.57 -6.74 -1.40
N CYS A 154 -3.56 -6.20 -2.09
CA CYS A 154 -2.25 -6.82 -2.15
C CYS A 154 -1.48 -6.73 -0.82
N LEU A 155 -1.64 -5.65 -0.03
CA LEU A 155 -0.94 -5.52 1.25
C LEU A 155 -1.33 -6.61 2.27
N PRO A 156 -2.61 -6.98 2.47
CA PRO A 156 -2.98 -8.14 3.27
C PRO A 156 -2.32 -9.45 2.83
N VAL A 157 -2.27 -9.69 1.51
CA VAL A 157 -1.59 -10.88 0.96
C VAL A 157 -0.09 -10.84 1.30
N GLY A 158 0.54 -9.68 1.10
CA GLY A 158 1.93 -9.47 1.47
C GLY A 158 2.18 -9.61 2.97
N ALA A 159 1.25 -9.17 3.82
CA ALA A 159 1.33 -9.32 5.28
C ALA A 159 1.28 -10.80 5.71
N ILE A 160 0.48 -11.63 5.04
CA ILE A 160 0.46 -13.08 5.28
C ILE A 160 1.85 -13.69 4.99
N PHE A 161 2.45 -13.39 3.83
CA PHE A 161 3.78 -13.89 3.50
C PHE A 161 4.86 -13.34 4.44
N GLY A 162 4.75 -12.06 4.83
CA GLY A 162 5.66 -11.46 5.82
C GLY A 162 5.57 -12.12 7.19
N GLY A 163 4.34 -12.44 7.64
CA GLY A 163 4.11 -13.20 8.85
C GLY A 163 4.71 -14.61 8.77
N LEU A 164 4.53 -15.31 7.64
CA LEU A 164 5.14 -16.63 7.43
C LEU A 164 6.68 -16.55 7.43
N LEU A 165 7.28 -15.50 6.88
CA LEU A 165 8.74 -15.28 6.92
C LEU A 165 9.27 -15.04 8.34
N ALA A 166 8.47 -14.47 9.23
CA ALA A 166 8.85 -14.31 10.63
C ALA A 166 8.92 -15.65 11.38
N VAL A 167 8.11 -16.65 10.95
CA VAL A 167 8.10 -18.02 11.51
C VAL A 167 9.10 -18.92 10.79
N TYR A 168 9.21 -18.78 9.47
CA TYR A 168 10.03 -19.60 8.58
C TYR A 168 11.05 -18.75 7.83
N PRO A 169 12.08 -18.23 8.51
CA PRO A 169 13.07 -17.35 7.88
C PRO A 169 13.87 -18.08 6.80
N GLY A 170 14.40 -17.32 5.83
CA GLY A 170 15.26 -17.84 4.78
C GLY A 170 14.55 -18.63 3.67
N ARG A 171 13.23 -18.54 3.54
CA ARG A 171 12.47 -19.16 2.44
C ARG A 171 12.38 -18.22 1.24
N PRO A 172 13.17 -18.43 0.15
CA PRO A 172 13.20 -17.51 -0.99
C PRO A 172 11.85 -17.39 -1.70
N THR A 173 11.07 -18.47 -1.78
CA THR A 173 9.72 -18.48 -2.36
C THR A 173 8.77 -17.54 -1.60
N LEU A 174 8.77 -17.61 -0.26
CA LEU A 174 7.95 -16.73 0.58
C LEU A 174 8.42 -15.27 0.45
N LEU A 175 9.73 -15.05 0.38
CA LEU A 175 10.30 -13.70 0.20
C LEU A 175 9.88 -13.10 -1.14
N LEU A 176 9.97 -13.87 -2.23
CA LEU A 176 9.54 -13.41 -3.55
C LEU A 176 8.04 -13.10 -3.58
N ALA A 177 7.21 -13.97 -3.01
CA ALA A 177 5.77 -13.75 -2.90
C ALA A 177 5.44 -12.49 -2.05
N HIS A 178 6.18 -12.28 -0.95
CA HIS A 178 6.08 -11.08 -0.11
C HIS A 178 6.43 -9.81 -0.89
N ILE A 179 7.54 -9.82 -1.62
CA ILE A 179 7.98 -8.68 -2.44
C ILE A 179 7.00 -8.43 -3.59
N ALA A 180 6.58 -9.47 -4.30
CA ALA A 180 5.64 -9.33 -5.41
C ALA A 180 4.30 -8.73 -4.95
N ALA A 181 3.74 -9.19 -3.82
CA ALA A 181 2.50 -8.64 -3.28
C ALA A 181 2.65 -7.19 -2.81
N ASN A 182 3.73 -6.86 -2.07
CA ASN A 182 3.88 -5.54 -1.47
C ASN A 182 4.45 -4.50 -2.45
N ILE A 183 5.54 -4.80 -3.14
CA ILE A 183 6.17 -3.85 -4.07
C ILE A 183 5.44 -3.85 -5.40
N GLY A 184 5.24 -5.02 -6.02
CA GLY A 184 4.55 -5.13 -7.30
C GLY A 184 3.07 -4.80 -7.20
N GLY A 185 2.37 -5.39 -6.23
CA GLY A 185 0.94 -5.25 -6.04
C GLY A 185 0.58 -3.94 -5.34
N PHE A 186 0.88 -3.84 -4.05
CA PHE A 186 0.43 -2.71 -3.24
C PHE A 186 1.00 -1.37 -3.72
N ILE A 187 2.32 -1.25 -3.80
CA ILE A 187 2.97 0.01 -4.21
C ILE A 187 2.81 0.22 -5.72
N GLY A 188 3.08 -0.80 -6.52
CA GLY A 188 3.09 -0.68 -7.99
C GLY A 188 1.73 -0.32 -8.58
N LEU A 189 0.63 -0.97 -8.15
CA LEU A 189 -0.71 -0.62 -8.63
C LEU A 189 -1.16 0.77 -8.16
N ALA A 190 -0.83 1.16 -6.91
CA ALA A 190 -1.12 2.51 -6.43
C ALA A 190 -0.34 3.58 -7.22
N ALA A 191 0.93 3.32 -7.51
CA ALA A 191 1.77 4.20 -8.32
C ALA A 191 1.25 4.30 -9.75
N ALA A 192 0.96 3.17 -10.42
CA ALA A 192 0.43 3.16 -11.77
C ALA A 192 -0.89 3.93 -11.87
N GLY A 193 -1.83 3.71 -10.93
CA GLY A 193 -3.09 4.44 -10.87
C GLY A 193 -2.88 5.95 -10.68
N SER A 194 -1.98 6.35 -9.78
CA SER A 194 -1.70 7.76 -9.51
C SER A 194 -0.99 8.44 -10.69
N LEU A 195 0.04 7.82 -11.24
CA LEU A 195 0.84 8.37 -12.34
C LEU A 195 0.02 8.54 -13.62
N THR A 196 -0.92 7.64 -13.91
CA THR A 196 -1.83 7.75 -15.06
C THR A 196 -2.59 9.08 -15.08
N ILE A 197 -2.85 9.67 -13.91
CA ILE A 197 -3.55 10.97 -13.82
C ILE A 197 -2.56 12.12 -13.59
N LEU A 198 -1.57 11.92 -12.72
CA LEU A 198 -0.66 12.98 -12.32
C LEU A 198 0.36 13.31 -13.41
N PHE A 199 0.86 12.29 -14.12
CA PHE A 199 1.90 12.48 -15.14
C PHE A 199 1.44 13.43 -16.26
N PRO A 200 0.31 13.17 -16.96
CA PRO A 200 -0.19 14.11 -17.96
C PRO A 200 -0.48 15.51 -17.41
N SER A 201 -0.94 15.58 -16.15
CA SER A 201 -1.23 16.87 -15.51
C SER A 201 0.04 17.70 -15.24
N ILE A 202 1.13 17.05 -14.79
CA ILE A 202 2.41 17.71 -14.49
C ILE A 202 3.12 18.13 -15.78
N TRP A 203 3.18 17.23 -16.77
CA TRP A 203 3.88 17.45 -18.04
C TRP A 203 3.04 18.17 -19.09
N ARG A 204 1.77 18.50 -18.77
CA ARG A 204 0.81 19.13 -19.69
C ARG A 204 0.64 18.36 -21.00
N THR A 205 0.72 17.03 -20.94
CA THR A 205 0.51 16.14 -22.07
C THR A 205 -0.97 15.75 -22.15
N GLN A 206 -1.42 15.37 -23.35
CA GLN A 206 -2.74 14.72 -23.51
C GLN A 206 -2.56 13.24 -23.24
N GLY A 207 -2.91 12.77 -22.05
CA GLY A 207 -2.85 11.35 -21.70
C GLY A 207 -3.80 10.53 -22.59
N ILE A 208 -3.28 9.47 -23.19
CA ILE A 208 -4.05 8.54 -24.02
C ILE A 208 -4.58 7.41 -23.12
N ASN A 209 -5.85 7.46 -22.71
CA ASN A 209 -6.43 6.47 -21.80
C ASN A 209 -6.89 5.17 -22.47
N ARG A 210 -6.44 4.88 -23.71
CA ARG A 210 -6.93 3.77 -24.54
C ARG A 210 -6.67 2.39 -23.91
N HIS A 211 -5.52 2.20 -23.27
CA HIS A 211 -5.09 0.90 -22.74
C HIS A 211 -5.02 0.84 -21.22
N MET A 212 -5.60 1.81 -20.52
CA MET A 212 -5.53 1.93 -19.06
C MET A 212 -6.04 0.67 -18.34
N GLN A 213 -7.17 0.10 -18.76
CA GLN A 213 -7.71 -1.13 -18.16
C GLN A 213 -6.79 -2.33 -18.41
N SER A 214 -6.30 -2.49 -19.65
CA SER A 214 -5.39 -3.59 -20.01
C SER A 214 -4.08 -3.50 -19.25
N SER A 215 -3.52 -2.30 -19.10
CA SER A 215 -2.32 -2.05 -18.32
C SER A 215 -2.50 -2.47 -16.85
N PHE A 216 -3.54 -2.00 -16.18
CA PHE A 216 -3.80 -2.38 -14.78
C PHE A 216 -4.12 -3.87 -14.62
N ALA A 217 -4.83 -4.47 -15.59
CA ALA A 217 -5.09 -5.91 -15.60
C ALA A 217 -3.79 -6.72 -15.71
N LEU A 218 -2.88 -6.33 -16.64
CA LEU A 218 -1.59 -6.98 -16.79
C LEU A 218 -0.71 -6.82 -15.55
N LEU A 219 -0.70 -5.65 -14.91
CA LEU A 219 0.01 -5.45 -13.66
C LEU A 219 -0.54 -6.38 -12.56
N ALA A 220 -1.86 -6.44 -12.39
CA ALA A 220 -2.48 -7.28 -11.38
C ALA A 220 -2.27 -8.79 -11.66
N VAL A 221 -2.47 -9.22 -12.91
CA VAL A 221 -2.22 -10.61 -13.34
C VAL A 221 -0.74 -10.95 -13.18
N GLY A 222 0.17 -10.04 -13.54
CA GLY A 222 1.61 -10.21 -13.37
C GLY A 222 2.01 -10.45 -11.91
N VAL A 223 1.43 -9.68 -10.97
CA VAL A 223 1.66 -9.91 -9.53
C VAL A 223 1.18 -11.29 -9.09
N VAL A 224 -0.06 -11.67 -9.44
CA VAL A 224 -0.62 -12.97 -9.07
C VAL A 224 0.19 -14.11 -9.71
N ALA A 225 0.53 -13.99 -10.99
CA ALA A 225 1.32 -14.99 -11.71
C ALA A 225 2.74 -15.11 -11.15
N THR A 226 3.36 -13.99 -10.70
CA THR A 226 4.67 -14.04 -10.03
C THR A 226 4.58 -14.78 -8.69
N ILE A 227 3.55 -14.50 -7.90
CA ILE A 227 3.32 -15.19 -6.61
C ILE A 227 3.12 -16.69 -6.85
N VAL A 228 2.19 -17.07 -7.73
CA VAL A 228 1.91 -18.48 -8.05
C VAL A 228 3.15 -19.14 -8.66
N GLY A 229 3.80 -18.48 -9.60
CA GLY A 229 5.02 -18.97 -10.27
C GLY A 229 6.17 -19.17 -9.29
N ALA A 230 6.29 -18.37 -8.23
CA ALA A 230 7.29 -18.58 -7.19
C ALA A 230 7.15 -19.95 -6.51
N PHE A 231 5.91 -20.44 -6.30
CA PHE A 231 5.66 -21.76 -5.72
C PHE A 231 5.76 -22.89 -6.75
N LEU A 232 5.54 -22.60 -8.03
CA LEU A 232 5.61 -23.58 -9.11
C LEU A 232 6.98 -23.67 -9.79
N GLY A 233 7.90 -22.76 -9.47
CA GLY A 233 9.28 -22.75 -10.00
C GLY A 233 9.48 -21.92 -11.28
N PHE A 234 8.51 -21.11 -11.72
CA PHE A 234 8.61 -20.25 -12.92
C PHE A 234 7.97 -18.86 -12.73
N PRO A 235 8.50 -18.03 -11.82
CA PRO A 235 7.95 -16.69 -11.55
C PRO A 235 8.16 -15.70 -12.73
N GLU A 236 9.03 -16.02 -13.67
CA GLU A 236 9.44 -15.14 -14.78
C GLU A 236 8.25 -14.77 -15.67
N LEU A 237 7.31 -15.69 -15.87
CA LEU A 237 6.12 -15.43 -16.69
C LEU A 237 5.26 -14.29 -16.08
N GLY A 238 5.14 -14.28 -14.76
CA GLY A 238 4.46 -13.20 -14.06
C GLY A 238 5.20 -11.87 -14.16
N LEU A 239 6.53 -11.89 -14.04
CA LEU A 239 7.37 -10.70 -14.19
C LEU A 239 7.28 -10.12 -15.60
N ILE A 240 7.26 -10.97 -16.64
CA ILE A 240 7.09 -10.52 -18.04
C ILE A 240 5.73 -9.82 -18.19
N ALA A 241 4.64 -10.43 -17.72
CA ALA A 241 3.32 -9.81 -17.78
C ALA A 241 3.28 -8.46 -17.03
N TYR A 242 3.93 -8.38 -15.87
CA TYR A 242 4.06 -7.16 -15.08
C TYR A 242 4.82 -6.06 -15.82
N CYS A 243 5.96 -6.40 -16.45
CA CYS A 243 6.73 -5.47 -17.27
C CYS A 243 5.94 -4.99 -18.49
N CYS A 244 5.17 -5.87 -19.16
CA CYS A 244 4.27 -5.47 -20.24
C CYS A 244 3.19 -4.49 -19.75
N GLY A 245 2.65 -4.70 -18.56
CA GLY A 245 1.70 -3.77 -17.93
C GLY A 245 2.29 -2.37 -17.73
N TRP A 246 3.54 -2.28 -17.26
CA TRP A 246 4.25 -1.01 -17.14
C TRP A 246 4.56 -0.38 -18.49
N ALA A 247 5.01 -1.16 -19.47
CA ALA A 247 5.27 -0.67 -20.83
C ALA A 247 4.01 -0.02 -21.44
N LEU A 248 2.83 -0.68 -21.28
CA LEU A 248 1.57 -0.10 -21.72
C LEU A 248 1.19 1.16 -20.91
N SER A 249 1.51 1.23 -19.63
CA SER A 249 1.29 2.45 -18.84
C SER A 249 2.13 3.62 -19.35
N LEU A 250 3.43 3.39 -19.59
CA LEU A 250 4.37 4.41 -20.08
C LEU A 250 3.97 4.98 -21.45
N GLN A 251 3.43 4.14 -22.34
CA GLN A 251 2.94 4.58 -23.66
C GLN A 251 1.73 5.55 -23.59
N GLN A 252 1.06 5.59 -22.44
CA GLN A 252 -0.14 6.41 -22.25
C GLN A 252 0.16 7.75 -21.56
N TRP A 253 1.32 7.91 -20.99
CA TRP A 253 1.76 9.10 -20.24
C TRP A 253 2.54 10.04 -21.13
#